data_beecfc585906279f342c5357d49dab55
#
_entry.id   beecfc585906279f342c5357d49dab55
#
_cell.length_a   1.000
_cell.length_b   1.000
_cell.length_c   1.000
_cell.angle_alpha   90.00
_cell.angle_beta   90.00
_cell.angle_gamma   90.00
#
_symmetry.space_group_name_H-M   'P 1'
#
loop_
_entity.id
_entity.type
_entity.pdbx_description
1 polymer ?
#
loop_
_entity_poly.entity_id
_entity_poly.type
_entity_poly.pdbx_seq_one_letter_code
_entity_poly.pdbx_strand_id
1 'polypeptide(L)'
;MTLSKREFLAAACAAWACPLWAQGKPLMDALHMFVPAAPGGGWDATARSVERAAKAASLVGQMSFENVGGAGGMVGLPRFVNQRKGQGQTLMVGGSVMVGAGIANKSPVTIKNVTPIARLTEEAGVIVVPTGGKIKTWKELEAALKANPKAVSVAGGSAGGTDHLILGMLIKALGKNPREAAYVAFAGGGPANAAILGAQVTAGISGYSEFEEQIKAGRMLPLAVSGKSRIPGVNVPTLNELGVGVSESNWRGLFAPPGISEPQRNALIDFVTRLHASAAWKQELDTRKWTDAFMTERPFERELAKDLADKEVLMKELGLA
;
A
#
# COMPACT_ATOMS: atom_id res chain seq x y z
N MET A 1 31.20 -63.41 11.06
CA MET A 1 30.64 -62.60 12.20
C MET A 1 29.36 -62.01 11.71
N THR A 2 28.21 -62.61 12.01
CA THR A 2 26.87 -62.18 11.57
C THR A 2 26.26 -61.34 12.71
N LEU A 3 26.06 -60.06 12.46
CA LEU A 3 25.38 -59.14 13.38
C LEU A 3 23.94 -59.63 13.63
N SER A 4 23.52 -59.62 14.88
CA SER A 4 22.18 -60.05 15.26
C SER A 4 21.12 -59.03 14.86
N LYS A 5 19.88 -59.48 14.55
CA LYS A 5 18.73 -58.60 14.19
C LYS A 5 18.44 -57.48 15.21
N ARG A 6 18.90 -57.64 16.46
CA ARG A 6 18.73 -56.63 17.52
C ARG A 6 19.75 -55.48 17.39
N GLU A 7 20.95 -55.73 16.90
CA GLU A 7 21.97 -54.72 16.69
C GLU A 7 21.66 -53.86 15.44
N PHE A 8 20.97 -54.44 14.44
CA PHE A 8 20.53 -53.71 13.25
C PHE A 8 19.37 -52.75 13.55
N LEU A 9 18.47 -53.12 14.50
CA LEU A 9 17.35 -52.25 14.92
C LEU A 9 17.83 -51.08 15.81
N ALA A 10 18.89 -51.27 16.61
CA ALA A 10 19.47 -50.18 17.44
C ALA A 10 20.23 -49.16 16.61
N ALA A 11 20.87 -49.55 15.49
CA ALA A 11 21.54 -48.64 14.57
C ALA A 11 20.59 -47.82 13.70
N ALA A 12 19.37 -48.33 13.39
CA ALA A 12 18.37 -47.62 12.59
C ALA A 12 17.60 -46.50 13.36
N CYS A 13 17.52 -46.57 14.69
CA CYS A 13 16.90 -45.52 15.51
C CYS A 13 17.81 -44.31 15.82
N ALA A 14 19.11 -44.41 15.61
CA ALA A 14 20.06 -43.32 15.87
C ALA A 14 20.20 -42.30 14.71
N ALA A 15 19.65 -42.61 13.53
CA ALA A 15 19.84 -41.79 12.32
C ALA A 15 18.75 -40.76 12.06
N TRP A 16 17.74 -40.65 12.96
CA TRP A 16 16.61 -39.68 12.78
C TRP A 16 16.51 -38.64 13.91
N ALA A 17 17.61 -38.38 14.60
CA ALA A 17 17.68 -37.12 15.36
C ALA A 17 18.01 -35.99 14.34
N CYS A 18 17.01 -35.57 13.55
CA CYS A 18 17.09 -34.26 12.92
C CYS A 18 17.40 -33.26 14.05
N PRO A 19 18.48 -32.46 13.97
CA PRO A 19 18.64 -31.38 14.91
C PRO A 19 17.41 -30.51 14.78
N LEU A 20 16.57 -30.43 15.81
CA LEU A 20 15.68 -29.29 15.97
C LEU A 20 16.64 -28.08 15.94
N TRP A 21 16.66 -27.42 14.79
CA TRP A 21 17.31 -26.13 14.68
C TRP A 21 16.64 -25.28 15.74
N ALA A 22 17.37 -24.95 16.79
CA ALA A 22 16.94 -24.02 17.80
C ALA A 22 16.63 -22.72 17.04
N GLN A 23 15.37 -22.50 16.70
CA GLN A 23 14.93 -21.23 16.17
C GLN A 23 15.27 -20.23 17.26
N GLY A 24 16.25 -19.37 16.99
CA GLY A 24 16.67 -18.34 17.94
C GLY A 24 15.43 -17.56 18.40
N LYS A 25 15.46 -17.07 19.64
CA LYS A 25 14.38 -16.24 20.18
C LYS A 25 14.07 -15.13 19.16
N PRO A 26 12.80 -14.91 18.81
CA PRO A 26 12.44 -13.83 17.90
C PRO A 26 12.87 -12.48 18.45
N LEU A 27 13.14 -11.52 17.58
CA LEU A 27 13.53 -10.16 17.97
C LEU A 27 12.46 -9.49 18.84
N MET A 28 11.18 -9.75 18.52
CA MET A 28 10.02 -9.31 19.28
C MET A 28 9.10 -10.50 19.57
N ASP A 29 8.71 -10.70 20.84
CA ASP A 29 7.78 -11.77 21.21
C ASP A 29 6.39 -11.56 20.60
N ALA A 30 5.90 -10.31 20.60
CA ALA A 30 4.61 -9.94 20.05
C ALA A 30 4.66 -8.54 19.40
N LEU A 31 3.85 -8.35 18.36
CA LEU A 31 3.64 -7.05 17.70
C LEU A 31 2.16 -6.90 17.33
N HIS A 32 1.57 -5.76 17.66
CA HIS A 32 0.22 -5.40 17.25
C HIS A 32 0.26 -4.52 15.99
N MET A 33 -0.51 -4.88 14.97
CA MET A 33 -0.62 -4.12 13.73
C MET A 33 -2.01 -3.50 13.61
N PHE A 34 -2.07 -2.19 13.73
CA PHE A 34 -3.28 -1.41 13.48
C PHE A 34 -3.37 -1.08 12.00
N VAL A 35 -4.48 -1.42 11.37
CA VAL A 35 -4.73 -1.20 9.94
C VAL A 35 -5.93 -0.26 9.79
N PRO A 36 -5.73 1.04 9.48
CA PRO A 36 -6.82 2.00 9.35
C PRO A 36 -7.55 1.86 7.99
N ALA A 37 -7.88 0.63 7.64
CA ALA A 37 -8.57 0.24 6.42
C ALA A 37 -9.40 -1.03 6.63
N ALA A 38 -10.35 -1.26 5.74
CA ALA A 38 -11.07 -2.54 5.67
C ALA A 38 -10.11 -3.68 5.27
N PRO A 39 -10.39 -4.93 5.69
CA PRO A 39 -9.64 -6.09 5.22
C PRO A 39 -9.64 -6.20 3.69
N GLY A 40 -8.53 -6.68 3.12
CA GLY A 40 -8.36 -6.91 1.68
C GLY A 40 -7.92 -5.70 0.86
N GLY A 41 -7.86 -4.49 1.42
CA GLY A 41 -7.32 -3.31 0.76
C GLY A 41 -5.79 -3.23 0.83
N GLY A 42 -5.19 -2.25 0.13
CA GLY A 42 -3.74 -2.12 0.02
C GLY A 42 -2.99 -2.00 1.35
N TRP A 43 -3.54 -1.34 2.36
CA TRP A 43 -2.92 -1.27 3.70
C TRP A 43 -3.02 -2.60 4.46
N ASP A 44 -4.13 -3.33 4.33
CA ASP A 44 -4.25 -4.66 4.92
C ASP A 44 -3.27 -5.64 4.22
N ALA A 45 -3.17 -5.57 2.90
CA ALA A 45 -2.19 -6.34 2.14
C ALA A 45 -0.74 -6.04 2.60
N THR A 46 -0.40 -4.77 2.84
CA THR A 46 0.92 -4.38 3.38
C THR A 46 1.15 -4.96 4.78
N ALA A 47 0.16 -4.85 5.67
CA ALA A 47 0.23 -5.40 7.03
C ALA A 47 0.45 -6.93 7.02
N ARG A 48 -0.26 -7.65 6.15
CA ARG A 48 -0.12 -9.11 5.99
C ARG A 48 1.20 -9.51 5.34
N SER A 49 1.73 -8.70 4.42
CA SER A 49 3.07 -8.91 3.85
C SER A 49 4.16 -8.74 4.90
N VAL A 50 4.05 -7.72 5.77
CA VAL A 50 4.94 -7.55 6.94
C VAL A 50 4.89 -8.76 7.85
N GLU A 51 3.69 -9.28 8.17
CA GLU A 51 3.55 -10.49 9.00
C GLU A 51 4.26 -11.70 8.37
N ARG A 52 3.95 -12.01 7.11
CA ARG A 52 4.55 -13.18 6.44
C ARG A 52 6.08 -13.09 6.41
N ALA A 53 6.61 -11.94 6.01
CA ALA A 53 8.04 -11.74 5.93
C ALA A 53 8.72 -11.76 7.30
N ALA A 54 8.12 -11.12 8.31
CA ALA A 54 8.66 -11.10 9.67
C ALA A 54 8.66 -12.49 10.33
N LYS A 55 7.61 -13.29 10.13
CA LYS A 55 7.56 -14.68 10.60
C LYS A 55 8.58 -15.56 9.88
N ALA A 56 8.66 -15.46 8.55
CA ALA A 56 9.64 -16.23 7.77
C ALA A 56 11.10 -15.89 8.14
N ALA A 57 11.36 -14.65 8.53
CA ALA A 57 12.66 -14.19 9.00
C ALA A 57 12.89 -14.37 10.52
N SER A 58 11.96 -15.02 11.25
CA SER A 58 12.00 -15.21 12.70
C SER A 58 12.17 -13.91 13.50
N LEU A 59 11.63 -12.80 12.99
CA LEU A 59 11.72 -11.49 13.65
C LEU A 59 10.61 -11.26 14.68
N VAL A 60 9.49 -11.97 14.57
CA VAL A 60 8.35 -11.83 15.48
C VAL A 60 7.76 -13.18 15.83
N GLY A 61 7.39 -13.37 17.10
CA GLY A 61 6.71 -14.58 17.58
C GLY A 61 5.24 -14.57 17.18
N GLN A 62 4.51 -13.53 17.57
CA GLN A 62 3.09 -13.38 17.29
C GLN A 62 2.78 -11.99 16.71
N MET A 63 1.83 -11.94 15.77
CA MET A 63 1.24 -10.68 15.32
C MET A 63 -0.28 -10.72 15.48
N SER A 64 -0.83 -9.63 16.00
CA SER A 64 -2.27 -9.41 16.08
C SER A 64 -2.66 -8.21 15.21
N PHE A 65 -3.91 -8.19 14.77
CA PHE A 65 -4.39 -7.17 13.82
C PHE A 65 -5.69 -6.54 14.30
N GLU A 66 -5.81 -5.24 14.06
CA GLU A 66 -7.04 -4.49 14.24
C GLU A 66 -7.32 -3.65 12.99
N ASN A 67 -8.41 -3.95 12.28
CA ASN A 67 -8.82 -3.19 11.10
C ASN A 67 -9.91 -2.17 11.47
N VAL A 68 -9.68 -0.88 11.16
CA VAL A 68 -10.64 0.21 11.36
C VAL A 68 -10.71 1.08 10.10
N GLY A 69 -11.56 0.70 9.16
CA GLY A 69 -11.69 1.37 7.87
C GLY A 69 -12.51 2.67 7.93
N GLY A 70 -12.31 3.53 6.94
CA GLY A 70 -13.13 4.71 6.67
C GLY A 70 -12.32 5.99 6.42
N ALA A 71 -12.80 6.79 5.48
CA ALA A 71 -12.30 8.13 5.12
C ALA A 71 -10.77 8.21 4.93
N GLY A 72 -10.16 7.23 4.23
CA GLY A 72 -8.70 7.21 4.01
C GLY A 72 -7.87 7.10 5.29
N GLY A 73 -8.41 6.39 6.30
CA GLY A 73 -7.79 6.19 7.61
C GLY A 73 -8.17 7.23 8.65
N MET A 74 -8.95 8.26 8.29
CA MET A 74 -9.31 9.34 9.23
C MET A 74 -10.29 8.90 10.33
N VAL A 75 -10.95 7.75 10.19
CA VAL A 75 -11.73 7.12 11.27
C VAL A 75 -10.81 6.38 12.25
N GLY A 76 -9.85 5.62 11.74
CA GLY A 76 -8.94 4.81 12.56
C GLY A 76 -7.83 5.61 13.24
N LEU A 77 -7.29 6.65 12.59
CA LEU A 77 -6.15 7.41 13.08
C LEU A 77 -6.38 8.08 14.46
N PRO A 78 -7.50 8.75 14.73
CA PRO A 78 -7.79 9.30 16.06
C PRO A 78 -7.87 8.20 17.13
N ARG A 79 -8.44 7.03 16.78
CA ARG A 79 -8.51 5.88 17.68
C ARG A 79 -7.11 5.36 18.01
N PHE A 80 -6.24 5.20 17.00
CA PHE A 80 -4.85 4.80 17.19
C PHE A 80 -4.09 5.77 18.10
N VAL A 81 -4.16 7.08 17.82
CA VAL A 81 -3.49 8.13 18.59
C VAL A 81 -3.91 8.13 20.06
N ASN A 82 -5.21 7.98 20.33
CA ASN A 82 -5.73 8.08 21.68
C ASN A 82 -5.63 6.77 22.48
N GLN A 83 -5.90 5.61 21.86
CA GLN A 83 -6.01 4.33 22.57
C GLN A 83 -4.69 3.56 22.61
N ARG A 84 -3.71 3.87 21.72
CA ARG A 84 -2.42 3.17 21.63
C ARG A 84 -1.24 3.98 22.14
N LYS A 85 -1.48 5.18 22.69
CA LYS A 85 -0.42 6.06 23.21
C LYS A 85 0.53 5.30 24.14
N GLY A 86 1.85 5.42 23.87
CA GLY A 86 2.92 4.81 24.67
C GLY A 86 3.11 3.29 24.46
N GLN A 87 2.33 2.64 23.61
CA GLN A 87 2.43 1.19 23.37
C GLN A 87 3.54 0.88 22.37
N GLY A 88 4.76 0.59 22.86
CA GLY A 88 5.95 0.39 22.04
C GLY A 88 6.01 -0.90 21.21
N GLN A 89 5.04 -1.80 21.35
CA GLN A 89 4.90 -3.02 20.52
C GLN A 89 3.69 -2.91 19.56
N THR A 90 3.42 -1.70 19.11
CA THR A 90 2.29 -1.42 18.20
C THR A 90 2.77 -0.60 17.02
N LEU A 91 2.39 -1.03 15.82
CA LEU A 91 2.61 -0.32 14.57
C LEU A 91 1.28 -0.08 13.87
N MET A 92 1.19 1.00 13.12
CA MET A 92 0.09 1.31 12.22
C MET A 92 0.61 1.40 10.78
N VAL A 93 -0.11 0.84 9.83
CA VAL A 93 0.13 1.11 8.41
C VAL A 93 -0.46 2.48 8.05
N GLY A 94 0.30 3.28 7.32
CA GLY A 94 -0.14 4.57 6.80
C GLY A 94 0.57 4.89 5.49
N GLY A 95 0.32 6.07 4.93
CA GLY A 95 1.01 6.47 3.70
C GLY A 95 0.34 7.61 2.95
N SER A 96 0.64 7.72 1.67
CA SER A 96 0.20 8.78 0.75
C SER A 96 -1.31 9.07 0.85
N VAL A 97 -2.14 8.02 0.89
CA VAL A 97 -3.61 8.14 1.01
C VAL A 97 -4.00 8.84 2.32
N MET A 98 -3.35 8.52 3.44
CA MET A 98 -3.64 9.13 4.73
C MET A 98 -3.27 10.61 4.77
N VAL A 99 -2.17 10.99 4.13
CA VAL A 99 -1.74 12.39 3.98
C VAL A 99 -2.82 13.18 3.24
N GLY A 100 -3.20 12.74 2.06
CA GLY A 100 -4.22 13.41 1.25
C GLY A 100 -5.60 13.42 1.90
N ALA A 101 -6.03 12.31 2.49
CA ALA A 101 -7.32 12.24 3.20
C ALA A 101 -7.37 13.18 4.41
N GLY A 102 -6.26 13.32 5.14
CA GLY A 102 -6.16 14.29 6.25
C GLY A 102 -6.40 15.73 5.81
N ILE A 103 -5.85 16.11 4.65
CA ILE A 103 -6.03 17.43 4.04
C ILE A 103 -7.48 17.60 3.56
N ALA A 104 -7.98 16.66 2.74
CA ALA A 104 -9.33 16.73 2.16
C ALA A 104 -10.45 16.80 3.21
N ASN A 105 -10.28 16.05 4.31
CA ASN A 105 -11.27 16.03 5.40
C ASN A 105 -11.05 17.11 6.45
N LYS A 106 -10.02 17.98 6.30
CA LYS A 106 -9.64 18.99 7.31
C LYS A 106 -9.54 18.36 8.71
N SER A 107 -8.94 17.17 8.76
CA SER A 107 -8.92 16.37 9.98
C SER A 107 -8.07 17.04 11.08
N PRO A 108 -8.59 17.15 12.32
CA PRO A 108 -7.82 17.68 13.44
C PRO A 108 -6.71 16.72 13.89
N VAL A 109 -6.81 15.43 13.57
CA VAL A 109 -5.79 14.41 13.82
C VAL A 109 -5.26 13.92 12.47
N THR A 110 -3.96 14.05 12.25
CA THR A 110 -3.29 13.73 10.99
C THR A 110 -2.10 12.83 11.23
N ILE A 111 -1.41 12.44 10.18
CA ILE A 111 -0.18 11.65 10.26
C ILE A 111 0.94 12.35 11.06
N LYS A 112 0.83 13.66 11.32
CA LYS A 112 1.73 14.42 12.20
C LYS A 112 1.58 14.04 13.68
N ASN A 113 0.50 13.39 14.07
CA ASN A 113 0.20 13.01 15.45
C ASN A 113 0.73 11.60 15.82
N VAL A 114 1.42 10.92 14.91
CA VAL A 114 2.03 9.60 15.13
C VAL A 114 3.53 9.66 14.92
N THR A 115 4.25 8.64 15.40
CA THR A 115 5.72 8.56 15.30
C THR A 115 6.10 7.82 14.01
N PRO A 116 6.74 8.45 13.03
CA PRO A 116 7.20 7.77 11.82
C PRO A 116 8.30 6.77 12.14
N ILE A 117 8.17 5.53 11.63
CA ILE A 117 9.16 4.46 11.82
C ILE A 117 9.88 4.17 10.51
N ALA A 118 9.14 3.81 9.46
CA ALA A 118 9.72 3.54 8.15
C ALA A 118 8.72 3.80 7.01
N ARG A 119 9.19 4.32 5.89
CA ARG A 119 8.59 4.11 4.58
C ARG A 119 9.07 2.75 4.09
N LEU A 120 8.19 1.94 3.52
CA LEU A 120 8.53 0.58 3.07
C LEU A 120 8.48 0.44 1.56
N THR A 121 7.40 0.87 0.97
CA THR A 121 7.09 0.61 -0.44
C THR A 121 6.48 1.81 -1.10
N GLU A 122 6.54 1.83 -2.43
CA GLU A 122 5.65 2.63 -3.26
C GLU A 122 5.06 1.78 -4.39
N GLU A 123 3.92 2.18 -4.89
CA GLU A 123 3.19 1.47 -5.93
C GLU A 123 2.61 2.48 -6.93
N ALA A 124 2.83 2.23 -8.22
CA ALA A 124 2.20 3.00 -9.27
C ALA A 124 0.70 2.68 -9.34
N GLY A 125 -0.12 3.70 -9.52
CA GLY A 125 -1.51 3.52 -9.88
C GLY A 125 -1.63 3.01 -11.32
N VAL A 126 -2.55 2.08 -11.58
CA VAL A 126 -2.94 1.68 -12.92
C VAL A 126 -4.32 2.23 -13.26
N ILE A 127 -4.43 2.81 -14.44
CA ILE A 127 -5.71 3.25 -15.01
C ILE A 127 -6.26 2.10 -15.84
N VAL A 128 -7.45 1.63 -15.48
CA VAL A 128 -8.12 0.51 -16.14
C VAL A 128 -9.50 0.87 -16.62
N VAL A 129 -9.99 0.12 -17.61
CA VAL A 129 -11.39 0.13 -18.03
C VAL A 129 -11.95 -1.30 -18.04
N PRO A 130 -13.27 -1.49 -17.83
CA PRO A 130 -13.87 -2.82 -17.92
C PRO A 130 -13.86 -3.32 -19.38
N THR A 131 -13.53 -4.60 -19.57
CA THR A 131 -13.49 -5.21 -20.91
C THR A 131 -14.85 -5.15 -21.61
N GLY A 132 -15.96 -5.17 -20.88
CA GLY A 132 -17.32 -4.98 -21.38
C GLY A 132 -17.70 -3.53 -21.69
N GLY A 133 -16.89 -2.53 -21.29
CA GLY A 133 -17.17 -1.11 -21.48
C GLY A 133 -17.05 -0.62 -22.93
N LYS A 134 -17.38 0.64 -23.18
CA LYS A 134 -17.28 1.27 -24.51
C LYS A 134 -15.86 1.72 -24.84
N ILE A 135 -15.08 2.15 -23.84
CA ILE A 135 -13.70 2.60 -23.96
C ILE A 135 -12.77 1.39 -23.86
N LYS A 136 -11.83 1.26 -24.80
CA LYS A 136 -10.88 0.14 -24.89
C LYS A 136 -9.41 0.58 -24.91
N THR A 137 -9.16 1.82 -25.25
CA THR A 137 -7.82 2.35 -25.49
C THR A 137 -7.58 3.64 -24.70
N TRP A 138 -6.29 3.95 -24.49
CA TRP A 138 -5.90 5.23 -23.89
C TRP A 138 -6.44 6.42 -24.70
N LYS A 139 -6.31 6.38 -26.03
CA LYS A 139 -6.78 7.48 -26.91
C LYS A 139 -8.26 7.76 -26.77
N GLU A 140 -9.08 6.72 -26.62
CA GLU A 140 -10.52 6.86 -26.40
C GLU A 140 -10.83 7.47 -25.02
N LEU A 141 -10.12 7.02 -23.96
CA LEU A 141 -10.28 7.59 -22.61
C LEU A 141 -9.85 9.05 -22.58
N GLU A 142 -8.69 9.37 -23.16
CA GLU A 142 -8.16 10.72 -23.27
C GLU A 142 -9.14 11.65 -24.01
N ALA A 143 -9.66 11.20 -25.16
CA ALA A 143 -10.64 11.94 -25.94
C ALA A 143 -11.93 12.21 -25.15
N ALA A 144 -12.44 11.20 -24.43
CA ALA A 144 -13.62 11.35 -23.59
C ALA A 144 -13.39 12.34 -22.43
N LEU A 145 -12.24 12.27 -21.76
CA LEU A 145 -11.86 13.23 -20.70
C LEU A 145 -11.70 14.65 -21.25
N LYS A 146 -11.08 14.82 -22.44
CA LYS A 146 -10.96 16.13 -23.12
C LYS A 146 -12.30 16.69 -23.55
N ALA A 147 -13.23 15.86 -23.96
CA ALA A 147 -14.57 16.28 -24.37
C ALA A 147 -15.40 16.74 -23.18
N ASN A 148 -15.56 15.89 -22.17
CA ASN A 148 -16.35 16.18 -20.97
C ASN A 148 -15.89 15.31 -19.78
N PRO A 149 -15.02 15.83 -18.88
CA PRO A 149 -14.57 15.09 -17.69
C PRO A 149 -15.71 14.58 -16.81
N LYS A 150 -16.80 15.35 -16.68
CA LYS A 150 -17.98 14.99 -15.86
C LYS A 150 -18.73 13.77 -16.37
N ALA A 151 -18.60 13.44 -17.65
CA ALA A 151 -19.24 12.25 -18.24
C ALA A 151 -18.42 10.97 -18.09
N VAL A 152 -17.18 11.06 -17.60
CA VAL A 152 -16.27 9.93 -17.41
C VAL A 152 -16.15 9.62 -15.94
N SER A 153 -17.01 8.73 -15.42
CA SER A 153 -16.95 8.29 -14.03
C SER A 153 -15.73 7.39 -13.79
N VAL A 154 -14.93 7.72 -12.77
CA VAL A 154 -13.71 6.99 -12.44
C VAL A 154 -13.76 6.51 -11.00
N ALA A 155 -13.77 5.19 -10.79
CA ALA A 155 -13.69 4.59 -9.46
C ALA A 155 -12.25 4.58 -8.94
N GLY A 156 -12.10 4.74 -7.65
CA GLY A 156 -10.83 4.56 -6.96
C GLY A 156 -11.03 4.47 -5.45
N GLY A 157 -9.95 4.52 -4.69
CA GLY A 157 -9.99 4.50 -3.23
C GLY A 157 -10.59 5.78 -2.64
N SER A 158 -10.23 6.08 -1.41
CA SER A 158 -10.82 7.19 -0.63
C SER A 158 -10.64 8.55 -1.32
N ALA A 159 -11.65 9.42 -1.16
CA ALA A 159 -11.56 10.80 -1.61
C ALA A 159 -10.31 11.51 -1.01
N GLY A 160 -9.62 12.30 -1.83
CA GLY A 160 -8.35 12.94 -1.48
C GLY A 160 -7.14 11.98 -1.46
N GLY A 161 -7.35 10.68 -1.65
CA GLY A 161 -6.25 9.71 -1.78
C GLY A 161 -5.53 9.77 -3.12
N THR A 162 -4.50 8.95 -3.27
CA THR A 162 -3.60 8.93 -4.43
C THR A 162 -4.35 8.79 -5.76
N ASP A 163 -5.36 7.92 -5.82
CA ASP A 163 -6.14 7.67 -7.04
C ASP A 163 -6.91 8.92 -7.49
N HIS A 164 -7.47 9.65 -6.52
CA HIS A 164 -8.16 10.92 -6.79
C HIS A 164 -7.18 12.01 -7.25
N LEU A 165 -5.99 12.07 -6.65
CA LEU A 165 -4.92 12.99 -7.07
C LEU A 165 -4.47 12.68 -8.50
N ILE A 166 -4.25 11.41 -8.86
CA ILE A 166 -3.89 10.99 -10.22
C ILE A 166 -4.94 11.47 -11.23
N LEU A 167 -6.24 11.28 -10.95
CA LEU A 167 -7.31 11.75 -11.83
C LEU A 167 -7.32 13.27 -11.94
N GLY A 168 -7.20 14.00 -10.84
CA GLY A 168 -7.16 15.47 -10.84
C GLY A 168 -5.98 16.01 -11.63
N MET A 169 -4.78 15.45 -11.43
CA MET A 169 -3.58 15.79 -12.19
C MET A 169 -3.74 15.49 -13.68
N LEU A 170 -4.32 14.33 -14.02
CA LEU A 170 -4.60 13.93 -15.39
C LEU A 170 -5.52 14.94 -16.08
N ILE A 171 -6.65 15.28 -15.47
CA ILE A 171 -7.61 16.26 -16.02
C ILE A 171 -6.94 17.61 -16.20
N LYS A 172 -6.14 18.08 -15.23
CA LYS A 172 -5.37 19.32 -15.33
C LYS A 172 -4.38 19.29 -16.49
N ALA A 173 -3.63 18.20 -16.65
CA ALA A 173 -2.65 18.01 -17.72
C ALA A 173 -3.32 17.96 -19.10
N LEU A 174 -4.57 17.52 -19.20
CA LEU A 174 -5.36 17.55 -20.42
C LEU A 174 -6.00 18.94 -20.70
N GLY A 175 -5.64 19.97 -19.93
CA GLY A 175 -6.12 21.35 -20.10
C GLY A 175 -7.56 21.58 -19.63
N LYS A 176 -8.08 20.71 -18.76
CA LYS A 176 -9.43 20.82 -18.19
C LYS A 176 -9.40 21.21 -16.72
N ASN A 177 -10.54 21.64 -16.20
CA ASN A 177 -10.66 21.99 -14.79
C ASN A 177 -10.70 20.68 -13.94
N PRO A 178 -9.75 20.44 -13.04
CA PRO A 178 -9.73 19.23 -12.21
C PRO A 178 -10.95 19.07 -11.32
N ARG A 179 -11.66 20.16 -10.96
CA ARG A 179 -12.92 20.11 -10.21
C ARG A 179 -14.08 19.46 -11.00
N GLU A 180 -13.90 19.22 -12.28
CA GLU A 180 -14.86 18.50 -13.12
C GLU A 180 -14.64 16.97 -13.11
N ALA A 181 -13.70 16.48 -12.31
CA ALA A 181 -13.46 15.05 -12.14
C ALA A 181 -14.71 14.35 -11.58
N ALA A 182 -15.28 13.42 -12.33
CA ALA A 182 -16.34 12.56 -11.83
C ALA A 182 -15.74 11.36 -11.09
N TYR A 183 -15.12 11.63 -9.94
CA TYR A 183 -14.49 10.63 -9.10
C TYR A 183 -15.51 9.94 -8.19
N VAL A 184 -15.54 8.60 -8.20
CA VAL A 184 -16.40 7.77 -7.35
C VAL A 184 -15.51 7.09 -6.32
N ALA A 185 -15.55 7.61 -5.08
CA ALA A 185 -14.71 7.14 -3.99
C ALA A 185 -15.27 5.86 -3.35
N PHE A 186 -14.39 4.87 -3.15
CA PHE A 186 -14.66 3.63 -2.44
C PHE A 186 -13.74 3.48 -1.23
N ALA A 187 -14.02 2.51 -0.36
CA ALA A 187 -13.20 2.21 0.82
C ALA A 187 -11.91 1.41 0.47
N GLY A 188 -11.31 1.67 -0.69
CA GLY A 188 -10.12 1.00 -1.23
C GLY A 188 -10.38 0.33 -2.57
N GLY A 189 -9.33 -0.25 -3.17
CA GLY A 189 -9.40 -0.88 -4.50
C GLY A 189 -10.32 -2.09 -4.57
N GLY A 190 -10.50 -2.86 -3.48
CA GLY A 190 -11.38 -4.01 -3.47
C GLY A 190 -12.84 -3.68 -3.85
N PRO A 191 -13.54 -2.79 -3.12
CA PRO A 191 -14.87 -2.32 -3.50
C PRO A 191 -14.93 -1.61 -4.85
N ALA A 192 -13.91 -0.83 -5.21
CA ALA A 192 -13.82 -0.20 -6.53
C ALA A 192 -13.78 -1.23 -7.66
N ASN A 193 -13.08 -2.35 -7.45
CA ASN A 193 -12.97 -3.48 -8.36
C ASN A 193 -14.35 -4.01 -8.78
N ALA A 194 -15.26 -4.21 -7.82
CA ALA A 194 -16.61 -4.69 -8.11
C ALA A 194 -17.41 -3.71 -8.98
N ALA A 195 -17.30 -2.40 -8.72
CA ALA A 195 -17.98 -1.37 -9.51
C ALA A 195 -17.44 -1.30 -10.96
N ILE A 196 -16.11 -1.46 -11.14
CA ILE A 196 -15.48 -1.49 -12.47
C ILE A 196 -15.93 -2.73 -13.25
N LEU A 197 -15.86 -3.92 -12.64
CA LEU A 197 -16.27 -5.19 -13.26
C LEU A 197 -17.74 -5.19 -13.65
N GLY A 198 -18.59 -4.58 -12.83
CA GLY A 198 -20.02 -4.39 -13.11
C GLY A 198 -20.35 -3.29 -14.11
N ALA A 199 -19.32 -2.65 -14.71
CA ALA A 199 -19.48 -1.51 -15.63
C ALA A 199 -20.35 -0.37 -15.07
N GLN A 200 -20.38 -0.22 -13.74
CA GLN A 200 -21.09 0.87 -13.05
C GLN A 200 -20.33 2.21 -13.17
N VAL A 201 -19.06 2.15 -13.56
CA VAL A 201 -18.18 3.29 -13.83
C VAL A 201 -17.46 3.10 -15.15
N THR A 202 -17.02 4.20 -15.74
CA THR A 202 -16.33 4.19 -17.06
C THR A 202 -14.91 3.65 -16.95
N ALA A 203 -14.18 4.01 -15.88
CA ALA A 203 -12.79 3.63 -15.66
C ALA A 203 -12.52 3.44 -14.15
N GLY A 204 -11.34 2.95 -13.82
CA GLY A 204 -10.87 2.85 -12.45
C GLY A 204 -9.40 3.19 -12.33
N ILE A 205 -9.00 3.65 -11.15
CA ILE A 205 -7.60 3.90 -10.75
C ILE A 205 -7.38 3.24 -9.40
N SER A 206 -6.34 2.40 -9.27
CA SER A 206 -5.84 1.90 -7.99
C SER A 206 -4.41 1.37 -8.16
N GLY A 207 -3.77 0.93 -7.08
CA GLY A 207 -2.50 0.22 -7.16
C GLY A 207 -2.60 -1.02 -8.06
N TYR A 208 -1.57 -1.27 -8.87
CA TYR A 208 -1.58 -2.40 -9.81
C TYR A 208 -1.88 -3.74 -9.13
N SER A 209 -1.30 -3.97 -7.95
CA SER A 209 -1.49 -5.22 -7.19
C SER A 209 -2.95 -5.50 -6.79
N GLU A 210 -3.81 -4.47 -6.75
CA GLU A 210 -5.23 -4.62 -6.40
C GLU A 210 -6.09 -5.03 -7.62
N PHE A 211 -5.62 -4.77 -8.86
CA PHE A 211 -6.29 -5.10 -10.11
C PHE A 211 -5.62 -6.21 -10.91
N GLU A 212 -4.42 -6.64 -10.52
CA GLU A 212 -3.59 -7.58 -11.26
C GLU A 212 -4.33 -8.85 -11.68
N GLU A 213 -5.07 -9.49 -10.77
CA GLU A 213 -5.83 -10.69 -11.06
C GLU A 213 -6.91 -10.47 -12.13
N GLN A 214 -7.57 -9.32 -12.10
CA GLN A 214 -8.62 -8.97 -13.06
C GLN A 214 -8.05 -8.63 -14.43
N ILE A 215 -6.87 -7.98 -14.44
CA ILE A 215 -6.11 -7.69 -15.66
C ILE A 215 -5.63 -8.99 -16.30
N LYS A 216 -5.02 -9.89 -15.53
CA LYS A 216 -4.56 -11.21 -16.01
C LYS A 216 -5.71 -12.09 -16.50
N ALA A 217 -6.88 -12.00 -15.87
CA ALA A 217 -8.09 -12.71 -16.30
C ALA A 217 -8.80 -12.06 -17.50
N GLY A 218 -8.26 -10.96 -18.07
CA GLY A 218 -8.84 -10.26 -19.21
C GLY A 218 -10.18 -9.57 -18.92
N ARG A 219 -10.52 -9.34 -17.65
CA ARG A 219 -11.76 -8.65 -17.24
C ARG A 219 -11.61 -7.14 -17.17
N MET A 220 -10.37 -6.67 -17.03
CA MET A 220 -10.00 -5.26 -17.09
C MET A 220 -8.88 -5.05 -18.10
N LEU A 221 -8.95 -3.94 -18.83
CA LEU A 221 -7.91 -3.50 -19.77
C LEU A 221 -7.08 -2.40 -19.09
N PRO A 222 -5.78 -2.63 -18.80
CA PRO A 222 -4.91 -1.58 -18.29
C PRO A 222 -4.50 -0.65 -19.44
N LEU A 223 -4.68 0.66 -19.25
CA LEU A 223 -4.42 1.67 -20.28
C LEU A 223 -3.14 2.47 -20.05
N ALA A 224 -2.84 2.78 -18.78
CA ALA A 224 -1.66 3.54 -18.38
C ALA A 224 -1.30 3.26 -16.92
N VAL A 225 -0.05 3.53 -16.55
CA VAL A 225 0.42 3.58 -15.15
C VAL A 225 0.90 4.96 -14.78
N SER A 226 0.70 5.37 -13.53
CA SER A 226 1.06 6.70 -13.02
C SER A 226 2.49 6.81 -12.52
N GLY A 227 3.25 5.73 -12.49
CA GLY A 227 4.64 5.73 -12.01
C GLY A 227 5.61 6.47 -12.95
N LYS A 228 6.78 6.83 -12.44
CA LYS A 228 7.88 7.42 -13.23
C LYS A 228 8.38 6.48 -14.32
N SER A 229 8.30 5.16 -14.09
CA SER A 229 8.68 4.10 -15.00
C SER A 229 7.57 3.03 -15.06
N ARG A 230 7.64 2.18 -16.08
CA ARG A 230 6.75 1.01 -16.20
C ARG A 230 6.96 0.07 -15.01
N ILE A 231 5.91 -0.66 -14.66
CA ILE A 231 5.98 -1.71 -13.64
C ILE A 231 6.77 -2.90 -14.24
N PRO A 232 7.79 -3.44 -13.55
CA PRO A 232 8.58 -4.56 -14.04
C PRO A 232 7.72 -5.78 -14.43
N GLY A 233 7.89 -6.25 -15.65
CA GLY A 233 7.12 -7.39 -16.20
C GLY A 233 5.69 -7.06 -16.63
N VAL A 234 5.28 -5.78 -16.62
CA VAL A 234 3.95 -5.34 -17.04
C VAL A 234 4.07 -4.43 -18.28
N ASN A 235 3.54 -4.88 -19.40
CA ASN A 235 3.60 -4.11 -20.66
C ASN A 235 2.46 -3.08 -20.77
N VAL A 236 2.51 -2.08 -19.87
CA VAL A 236 1.55 -0.95 -19.85
C VAL A 236 2.39 0.34 -19.84
N PRO A 237 2.13 1.31 -20.72
CA PRO A 237 2.88 2.55 -20.78
C PRO A 237 2.62 3.44 -19.57
N THR A 238 3.59 4.29 -19.23
CA THR A 238 3.39 5.35 -18.24
C THR A 238 2.60 6.52 -18.85
N LEU A 239 1.96 7.33 -18.01
CA LEU A 239 1.33 8.58 -18.45
C LEU A 239 2.35 9.51 -19.12
N ASN A 240 3.62 9.50 -18.66
CA ASN A 240 4.70 10.28 -19.29
C ASN A 240 5.03 9.78 -20.70
N GLU A 241 5.09 8.46 -20.93
CA GLU A 241 5.30 7.89 -22.29
C GLU A 241 4.13 8.20 -23.23
N LEU A 242 2.93 8.43 -22.68
CA LEU A 242 1.75 8.85 -23.42
C LEU A 242 1.66 10.38 -23.62
N GLY A 243 2.69 11.14 -23.17
CA GLY A 243 2.78 12.59 -23.35
C GLY A 243 1.96 13.41 -22.37
N VAL A 244 1.43 12.81 -21.29
CA VAL A 244 0.54 13.51 -20.35
C VAL A 244 1.31 14.29 -19.28
N GLY A 245 2.55 13.91 -18.95
CA GLY A 245 3.36 14.63 -17.96
C GLY A 245 2.87 14.49 -16.50
N VAL A 246 2.24 13.38 -16.15
CA VAL A 246 1.75 13.07 -14.79
C VAL A 246 2.55 11.93 -14.21
N SER A 247 3.04 12.11 -12.99
CA SER A 247 3.69 11.04 -12.23
C SER A 247 3.31 11.14 -10.75
N GLU A 248 2.69 10.09 -10.22
CA GLU A 248 2.30 9.98 -8.81
C GLU A 248 2.37 8.51 -8.38
N SER A 249 2.81 8.26 -7.15
CA SER A 249 2.92 6.92 -6.57
C SER A 249 2.30 6.87 -5.17
N ASN A 250 1.70 5.76 -4.84
CA ASN A 250 1.14 5.49 -3.53
C ASN A 250 2.22 4.86 -2.63
N TRP A 251 2.90 5.66 -1.83
CA TRP A 251 3.83 5.12 -0.85
C TRP A 251 3.11 4.63 0.41
N ARG A 252 3.69 3.59 1.06
CA ARG A 252 3.19 3.00 2.30
C ARG A 252 4.34 2.86 3.30
N GLY A 253 4.03 3.10 4.57
CA GLY A 253 4.97 3.02 5.66
C GLY A 253 4.33 2.58 6.96
N LEU A 254 5.17 2.47 7.98
CA LEU A 254 4.80 2.08 9.34
C LEU A 254 5.04 3.23 10.31
N PHE A 255 4.10 3.39 11.22
CA PHE A 255 4.07 4.43 12.23
C PHE A 255 3.81 3.81 13.61
N ALA A 256 4.48 4.33 14.62
CA ALA A 256 4.19 3.97 16.01
C ALA A 256 3.22 5.00 16.65
N PRO A 257 2.57 4.65 17.77
CA PRO A 257 1.76 5.58 18.51
C PRO A 257 2.59 6.77 19.04
N PRO A 258 1.96 7.89 19.38
CA PRO A 258 2.64 8.96 20.09
C PRO A 258 3.05 8.52 21.50
N GLY A 259 4.12 9.14 22.03
CA GLY A 259 4.56 8.95 23.42
C GLY A 259 5.28 7.63 23.71
N ILE A 260 5.74 6.90 22.68
CA ILE A 260 6.68 5.80 22.89
C ILE A 260 8.05 6.35 23.32
N SER A 261 8.79 5.58 24.10
CA SER A 261 10.16 5.94 24.52
C SER A 261 11.15 5.75 23.36
N GLU A 262 12.31 6.40 23.46
CA GLU A 262 13.40 6.24 22.49
C GLU A 262 13.88 4.78 22.36
N PRO A 263 14.07 3.99 23.44
CA PRO A 263 14.38 2.56 23.32
C PRO A 263 13.31 1.78 22.55
N GLN A 264 12.02 2.08 22.77
CA GLN A 264 10.93 1.44 22.03
C GLN A 264 10.95 1.82 20.55
N ARG A 265 11.19 3.10 20.22
CA ARG A 265 11.35 3.56 18.85
C ARG A 265 12.51 2.84 18.16
N ASN A 266 13.65 2.75 18.80
CA ASN A 266 14.85 2.09 18.25
C ASN A 266 14.63 0.59 18.02
N ALA A 267 13.92 -0.09 18.92
CA ALA A 267 13.52 -1.50 18.73
C ALA A 267 12.63 -1.70 17.50
N LEU A 268 11.68 -0.79 17.26
CA LEU A 268 10.83 -0.83 16.04
C LEU A 268 11.64 -0.52 14.77
N ILE A 269 12.62 0.40 14.84
CA ILE A 269 13.50 0.70 13.69
C ILE A 269 14.41 -0.50 13.40
N ASP A 270 14.97 -1.17 14.40
CA ASP A 270 15.75 -2.41 14.20
C ASP A 270 14.89 -3.51 13.58
N PHE A 271 13.66 -3.70 14.07
CA PHE A 271 12.70 -4.64 13.48
C PHE A 271 12.46 -4.38 12.00
N VAL A 272 12.11 -3.16 11.58
CA VAL A 272 11.81 -2.84 10.19
C VAL A 272 13.06 -2.89 9.30
N THR A 273 14.24 -2.58 9.85
CA THR A 273 15.51 -2.66 9.12
C THR A 273 15.86 -4.12 8.81
N ARG A 274 15.73 -5.01 9.78
CA ARG A 274 15.94 -6.46 9.57
C ARG A 274 14.86 -7.06 8.67
N LEU A 275 13.61 -6.62 8.80
CA LEU A 275 12.53 -7.01 7.89
C LEU A 275 12.90 -6.67 6.44
N HIS A 276 13.28 -5.43 6.18
CA HIS A 276 13.68 -4.96 4.84
C HIS A 276 14.87 -5.74 4.27
N ALA A 277 15.87 -6.06 5.10
CA ALA A 277 17.04 -6.83 4.69
C ALA A 277 16.72 -8.30 4.37
N SER A 278 15.57 -8.83 4.80
CA SER A 278 15.23 -10.24 4.66
C SER A 278 14.89 -10.62 3.21
N ALA A 279 15.25 -11.85 2.81
CA ALA A 279 14.85 -12.42 1.52
C ALA A 279 13.32 -12.52 1.38
N ALA A 280 12.62 -12.78 2.49
CA ALA A 280 11.17 -12.89 2.52
C ALA A 280 10.48 -11.55 2.19
N TRP A 281 11.01 -10.41 2.66
CA TRP A 281 10.47 -9.10 2.30
C TRP A 281 10.72 -8.78 0.81
N LYS A 282 11.90 -9.08 0.30
CA LYS A 282 12.21 -8.91 -1.14
C LYS A 282 11.26 -9.72 -2.02
N GLN A 283 10.93 -10.95 -1.59
CA GLN A 283 9.94 -11.77 -2.27
C GLN A 283 8.52 -11.15 -2.23
N GLU A 284 8.11 -10.53 -1.11
CA GLU A 284 6.84 -9.81 -1.04
C GLU A 284 6.81 -8.62 -2.01
N LEU A 285 7.89 -7.83 -2.11
CA LEU A 285 8.01 -6.74 -3.07
C LEU A 285 7.82 -7.25 -4.51
N ASP A 286 8.55 -8.29 -4.89
CA ASP A 286 8.48 -8.88 -6.24
C ASP A 286 7.09 -9.45 -6.55
N THR A 287 6.51 -10.20 -5.60
CA THR A 287 5.20 -10.82 -5.76
C THR A 287 4.10 -9.78 -5.91
N ARG A 288 4.19 -8.67 -5.19
CA ARG A 288 3.21 -7.59 -5.19
C ARG A 288 3.47 -6.53 -6.27
N LYS A 289 4.59 -6.60 -6.98
CA LYS A 289 5.03 -5.56 -7.91
C LYS A 289 5.18 -4.19 -7.24
N TRP A 290 5.54 -4.19 -5.96
CA TRP A 290 5.84 -2.97 -5.22
C TRP A 290 7.29 -2.56 -5.45
N THR A 291 7.50 -1.27 -5.60
CA THR A 291 8.84 -0.69 -5.64
C THR A 291 9.37 -0.55 -4.22
N ASP A 292 10.63 -0.95 -4.01
CA ASP A 292 11.33 -0.71 -2.76
C ASP A 292 11.53 0.80 -2.55
N ALA A 293 11.00 1.31 -1.46
CA ALA A 293 11.09 2.72 -1.09
C ALA A 293 11.55 2.90 0.36
N PHE A 294 12.35 1.92 0.84
CA PHE A 294 12.75 1.86 2.23
C PHE A 294 13.55 3.08 2.67
N MET A 295 13.09 3.70 3.72
CA MET A 295 13.80 4.72 4.49
C MET A 295 13.28 4.80 5.92
N THR A 296 14.15 5.11 6.86
CA THR A 296 13.85 5.24 8.29
C THR A 296 14.34 6.59 8.83
N GLU A 297 14.04 6.88 10.08
CA GLU A 297 14.60 8.00 10.85
C GLU A 297 14.48 9.36 10.16
N ARG A 298 15.50 10.23 10.26
CA ARG A 298 15.53 11.58 9.69
C ARG A 298 15.28 11.63 8.18
N PRO A 299 15.80 10.71 7.35
CA PRO A 299 15.40 10.66 5.93
C PRO A 299 13.90 10.53 5.73
N PHE A 300 13.24 9.63 6.46
CA PHE A 300 11.80 9.45 6.34
C PHE A 300 11.02 10.64 6.91
N GLU A 301 11.44 11.19 8.04
CA GLU A 301 10.82 12.38 8.64
C GLU A 301 10.85 13.59 7.67
N ARG A 302 11.98 13.82 7.00
CA ARG A 302 12.10 14.90 5.99
C ARG A 302 11.21 14.65 4.77
N GLU A 303 11.21 13.42 4.27
CA GLU A 303 10.39 13.06 3.11
C GLU A 303 8.89 13.18 3.43
N LEU A 304 8.46 12.77 4.62
CA LEU A 304 7.08 12.92 5.08
C LEU A 304 6.68 14.38 5.20
N ALA A 305 7.56 15.23 5.75
CA ALA A 305 7.29 16.66 5.86
C ALA A 305 7.17 17.32 4.48
N LYS A 306 8.04 16.92 3.54
CA LYS A 306 7.98 17.37 2.14
C LYS A 306 6.70 16.92 1.45
N ASP A 307 6.35 15.65 1.53
CA ASP A 307 5.13 15.08 0.93
C ASP A 307 3.86 15.79 1.44
N LEU A 308 3.81 16.10 2.75
CA LEU A 308 2.73 16.88 3.34
C LEU A 308 2.60 18.28 2.71
N ALA A 309 3.72 19.00 2.60
CA ALA A 309 3.74 20.35 2.03
C ALA A 309 3.37 20.34 0.53
N ASP A 310 3.93 19.43 -0.23
CA ASP A 310 3.66 19.28 -1.67
C ASP A 310 2.18 18.94 -1.91
N LYS A 311 1.61 18.02 -1.12
CA LYS A 311 0.20 17.65 -1.24
C LYS A 311 -0.77 18.77 -0.80
N GLU A 312 -0.41 19.57 0.19
CA GLU A 312 -1.23 20.75 0.56
C GLU A 312 -1.35 21.72 -0.61
N VAL A 313 -0.26 21.99 -1.33
CA VAL A 313 -0.26 22.83 -2.54
C VAL A 313 -1.06 22.19 -3.66
N LEU A 314 -0.73 20.94 -4.00
CA LEU A 314 -1.36 20.20 -5.10
C LEU A 314 -2.87 20.09 -4.91
N MET A 315 -3.33 19.72 -3.72
CA MET A 315 -4.77 19.55 -3.44
C MET A 315 -5.54 20.85 -3.54
N LYS A 316 -4.95 21.98 -3.11
CA LYS A 316 -5.55 23.31 -3.33
C LYS A 316 -5.69 23.63 -4.82
N GLU A 317 -4.64 23.36 -5.62
CA GLU A 317 -4.67 23.57 -7.07
C GLU A 317 -5.73 22.69 -7.76
N LEU A 318 -5.91 21.46 -7.28
CA LEU A 318 -6.91 20.54 -7.79
C LEU A 318 -8.32 20.81 -7.26
N GLY A 319 -8.48 21.70 -6.27
CA GLY A 319 -9.76 21.99 -5.63
C GLY A 319 -10.27 20.87 -4.72
N LEU A 320 -9.34 20.10 -4.12
CA LEU A 320 -9.60 18.96 -3.24
C LEU A 320 -9.34 19.28 -1.75
N ALA A 321 -8.93 20.53 -1.42
CA ALA A 321 -8.67 21.01 -0.07
C ALA A 321 -9.51 22.25 0.28
#